data_00b08be7f3921daf09cd325bad595007
#
_entry.id   00b08be7f3921daf09cd325bad595007
#
_cell.length_a   1.000
_cell.length_b   1.000
_cell.length_c   1.000
_cell.angle_alpha   90.00
_cell.angle_beta   90.00
_cell.angle_gamma   90.00
#
_symmetry.space_group_name_H-M   'P 1'
#
loop_
_entity.id
_entity.type
_entity.pdbx_description
1 polymer ?
#
loop_
_entity_poly.entity_id
_entity_poly.type
_entity_poly.pdbx_seq_one_letter_code
_entity_poly.pdbx_strand_id
1 'polypeptide(L)'
;MRNTLLQFLIASSALAVGVPHSAFAISPDDKKVTLSDNVSKDSKDKIAKFFEKKKYDSAKSKFITLYKTDGKVYFELPLKYLGRDMLLGATISAVSDPTYLSVGMKNSKPIHLRFERQDSSIVAKTPNTVVYDHDLDARERKVLELNYRDPAFASFEIKAYNADSTAVLIDVTSFMGPGNSRVHVIPPKSGNFTLKGSRDNGLTFVKQLKAFDNNVSIKVEENYKLSASIMNIFFLQRDAPTTVDVTYSLLLLPEEKMTPRVADARVGIFNSVKYDINSAADRARNVYLAHRWRLEPKKNADYAAGRLVEPKRPIVFYVDPNFPATWQQPIREGVLRWNKAFEKIGFKNAVQVRDFPTAKEDPQFDPDNLAYSCIRYVPNAEENAIDRKSVV
;
A
#
# COMPACT_ATOMS: atom_id res chain seq x y z
N MET A 1 11.61 -32.03 -16.39
CA MET A 1 11.01 -32.47 -15.12
C MET A 1 11.25 -31.51 -13.93
N ARG A 2 12.36 -30.77 -13.89
CA ARG A 2 12.66 -29.82 -12.78
C ARG A 2 11.72 -28.59 -12.75
N ASN A 3 11.33 -28.07 -13.90
CA ASN A 3 10.49 -26.87 -14.00
C ASN A 3 9.01 -27.11 -13.71
N THR A 4 8.50 -28.30 -13.98
CA THR A 4 7.07 -28.62 -13.80
C THR A 4 6.68 -28.79 -12.32
N LEU A 5 7.61 -29.25 -11.47
CA LEU A 5 7.35 -29.39 -10.02
C LEU A 5 7.34 -28.04 -9.31
N LEU A 6 8.15 -27.09 -9.78
CA LEU A 6 8.21 -25.72 -9.23
C LEU A 6 6.95 -24.92 -9.57
N GLN A 7 6.39 -25.10 -10.75
CA GLN A 7 5.14 -24.46 -11.19
C GLN A 7 3.94 -24.88 -10.33
N PHE A 8 3.84 -26.15 -9.94
CA PHE A 8 2.74 -26.62 -9.10
C PHE A 8 2.80 -26.07 -7.65
N LEU A 9 3.99 -25.84 -7.11
CA LEU A 9 4.17 -25.35 -5.74
C LEU A 9 3.94 -23.83 -5.61
N ILE A 10 4.17 -23.08 -6.70
CA ILE A 10 3.94 -21.62 -6.71
C ILE A 10 2.47 -21.27 -6.93
N ALA A 11 1.73 -22.09 -7.69
CA ALA A 11 0.30 -21.90 -7.95
C ALA A 11 -0.58 -22.08 -6.70
N SER A 12 -0.17 -22.89 -5.73
CA SER A 12 -0.94 -23.12 -4.50
C SER A 12 -0.74 -22.05 -3.41
N SER A 13 0.23 -21.13 -3.55
CA SER A 13 0.47 -20.04 -2.60
C SER A 13 -0.28 -18.73 -2.92
N ALA A 14 -1.07 -18.71 -4.00
CA ALA A 14 -1.77 -17.50 -4.48
C ALA A 14 -3.09 -17.18 -3.77
N LEU A 15 -3.44 -17.88 -2.69
CA LEU A 15 -4.64 -17.65 -1.89
C LEU A 15 -4.33 -16.79 -0.65
N ALA A 16 -4.00 -15.52 -0.85
CA ALA A 16 -3.96 -14.57 0.25
C ALA A 16 -4.37 -13.16 -0.21
N VAL A 17 -5.56 -12.81 0.22
CA VAL A 17 -6.09 -11.47 0.55
C VAL A 17 -5.51 -10.28 -0.22
N GLY A 18 -6.36 -9.72 -1.07
CA GLY A 18 -6.02 -8.62 -1.95
C GLY A 18 -5.81 -7.27 -1.31
N VAL A 19 -4.82 -6.59 -1.82
CA VAL A 19 -4.58 -5.15 -1.71
C VAL A 19 -4.33 -4.62 -3.13
N PRO A 20 -4.83 -3.44 -3.59
CA PRO A 20 -4.65 -2.95 -4.95
C PRO A 20 -3.24 -2.57 -5.27
N HIS A 21 -2.86 -2.85 -6.47
CA HIS A 21 -1.55 -2.58 -6.94
C HIS A 21 -1.51 -2.06 -8.35
N SER A 22 -0.73 -1.05 -8.46
CA SER A 22 -0.13 -0.64 -9.72
C SER A 22 1.01 -1.59 -10.08
N ALA A 23 1.04 -2.05 -11.30
CA ALA A 23 2.15 -2.75 -11.92
C ALA A 23 3.26 -1.75 -12.32
N PHE A 24 4.51 -2.14 -12.55
CA PHE A 24 5.66 -1.23 -12.57
C PHE A 24 6.21 -0.90 -13.96
N ALA A 25 6.54 0.37 -14.24
CA ALA A 25 7.43 0.78 -15.31
C ALA A 25 8.67 1.48 -14.74
N ILE A 26 9.76 1.31 -15.38
CA ILE A 26 10.95 2.12 -15.18
C ILE A 26 10.71 3.40 -15.99
N SER A 27 10.53 4.55 -15.31
CA SER A 27 10.54 5.85 -15.95
C SER A 27 11.99 6.34 -16.00
N PRO A 28 12.47 6.86 -17.15
CA PRO A 28 13.85 7.36 -17.26
C PRO A 28 14.07 8.74 -16.63
N ASP A 29 13.05 9.39 -16.08
CA ASP A 29 13.20 10.72 -15.52
C ASP A 29 13.34 10.71 -13.99
N ASP A 30 14.59 10.62 -13.54
CA ASP A 30 14.97 11.03 -12.19
C ASP A 30 14.70 12.52 -11.99
N LYS A 31 13.55 12.87 -11.42
CA LYS A 31 13.36 14.23 -10.90
C LYS A 31 14.37 14.41 -9.77
N LYS A 32 15.42 15.21 -10.05
CA LYS A 32 16.43 15.64 -9.09
C LYS A 32 15.77 16.09 -7.79
N VAL A 33 16.13 15.42 -6.71
CA VAL A 33 15.87 15.89 -5.35
C VAL A 33 16.54 17.25 -5.21
N THR A 34 15.76 18.30 -5.01
CA THR A 34 16.29 19.66 -4.84
C THR A 34 16.90 19.75 -3.45
N LEU A 35 18.21 19.95 -3.39
CA LEU A 35 18.90 20.38 -2.19
C LEU A 35 18.41 21.79 -1.84
N SER A 36 17.71 21.97 -0.73
CA SER A 36 17.32 23.31 -0.28
C SER A 36 18.42 23.89 0.60
N ASP A 37 19.27 24.70 -0.01
CA ASP A 37 20.12 25.63 0.72
C ASP A 37 19.33 26.92 0.95
N ASN A 38 18.70 27.08 2.11
CA ASN A 38 18.33 28.39 2.68
C ASN A 38 17.48 28.19 3.93
N VAL A 39 18.11 28.13 5.08
CA VAL A 39 17.43 28.26 6.38
C VAL A 39 17.73 29.64 6.92
N SER A 40 16.70 30.49 7.04
CA SER A 40 16.81 31.80 7.68
C SER A 40 17.15 31.67 9.17
N LYS A 41 18.09 32.47 9.66
CA LYS A 41 18.66 32.38 11.04
C LYS A 41 17.70 32.69 12.19
N ASP A 42 16.43 33.07 11.92
CA ASP A 42 15.47 33.54 12.94
C ASP A 42 14.18 32.73 13.03
N SER A 43 14.21 31.42 12.70
CA SER A 43 12.97 30.66 12.69
C SER A 43 12.63 30.10 14.08
N LYS A 44 11.39 30.37 14.53
CA LYS A 44 10.73 29.62 15.61
C LYS A 44 10.53 28.15 15.30
N ASP A 45 10.85 27.74 14.07
CA ASP A 45 10.73 26.38 13.54
C ASP A 45 11.85 25.50 14.09
N LYS A 46 11.51 24.66 15.05
CA LYS A 46 12.46 23.72 15.67
C LYS A 46 12.82 22.56 14.71
N ILE A 47 11.99 22.26 13.71
CA ILE A 47 12.31 21.28 12.65
C ILE A 47 13.42 21.83 11.76
N ALA A 48 13.30 23.08 11.31
CA ALA A 48 14.35 23.73 10.54
C ALA A 48 15.67 23.77 11.33
N LYS A 49 15.62 24.11 12.64
CA LYS A 49 16.78 24.08 13.53
C LYS A 49 17.39 22.67 13.69
N PHE A 50 16.57 21.62 13.69
CA PHE A 50 17.03 20.22 13.77
C PHE A 50 17.89 19.84 12.58
N PHE A 51 17.61 20.40 11.40
CA PHE A 51 18.32 20.13 10.15
C PHE A 51 19.38 21.19 9.80
N GLU A 52 19.51 22.30 10.53
CA GLU A 52 20.36 23.45 10.20
C GLU A 52 21.81 23.09 9.87
N LYS A 53 22.37 22.07 10.58
CA LYS A 53 23.76 21.62 10.38
C LYS A 53 23.85 20.26 9.67
N LYS A 54 22.77 19.80 9.05
CA LYS A 54 22.72 18.48 8.42
C LYS A 54 22.46 18.64 6.92
N LYS A 55 23.17 17.86 6.12
CA LYS A 55 22.81 17.67 4.73
C LYS A 55 21.64 16.68 4.67
N TYR A 56 20.54 17.06 4.03
CA TYR A 56 19.37 16.20 3.93
C TYR A 56 18.69 16.28 2.57
N ASP A 57 18.06 15.19 2.18
CA ASP A 57 17.10 15.13 1.08
C ASP A 57 15.69 15.29 1.65
N SER A 58 14.77 15.87 0.88
CA SER A 58 13.37 16.00 1.31
C SER A 58 12.38 15.80 0.17
N ALA A 59 11.21 15.25 0.51
CA ALA A 59 10.05 15.20 -0.38
C ALA A 59 8.84 15.78 0.37
N LYS A 60 8.19 16.81 -0.19
CA LYS A 60 7.12 17.57 0.47
C LYS A 60 5.77 17.30 -0.16
N SER A 61 4.73 17.18 0.66
CA SER A 61 3.34 17.11 0.21
C SER A 61 2.41 17.70 1.28
N LYS A 62 1.11 17.75 0.96
CA LYS A 62 0.08 18.15 1.95
C LYS A 62 -0.17 17.09 3.01
N PHE A 63 0.23 15.83 2.75
CA PHE A 63 0.04 14.73 3.69
C PHE A 63 1.17 14.69 4.72
N ILE A 64 2.35 14.25 4.33
CA ILE A 64 3.53 14.13 5.20
C ILE A 64 4.73 14.62 4.40
N THR A 65 5.60 15.43 5.03
CA THR A 65 6.91 15.74 4.49
C THR A 65 7.92 14.71 4.96
N LEU A 66 8.71 14.19 4.03
CA LEU A 66 9.78 13.23 4.28
C LEU A 66 11.12 13.93 4.30
N TYR A 67 12.00 13.51 5.22
CA TYR A 67 13.40 13.91 5.23
C TYR A 67 14.30 12.69 5.35
N LYS A 68 15.46 12.73 4.68
CA LYS A 68 16.53 11.73 4.80
C LYS A 68 17.84 12.42 5.13
N THR A 69 18.50 12.00 6.20
CA THR A 69 19.83 12.44 6.58
C THR A 69 20.55 11.30 7.30
N ASP A 70 21.84 11.10 7.02
CA ASP A 70 22.69 10.10 7.70
C ASP A 70 22.08 8.68 7.72
N GLY A 71 21.47 8.26 6.61
CA GLY A 71 20.80 6.96 6.47
C GLY A 71 19.46 6.83 7.23
N LYS A 72 19.04 7.87 7.94
CA LYS A 72 17.77 7.91 8.69
C LYS A 72 16.68 8.59 7.90
N VAL A 73 15.45 8.17 8.17
CA VAL A 73 14.23 8.74 7.57
C VAL A 73 13.36 9.34 8.65
N TYR A 74 12.88 10.56 8.40
CA TYR A 74 12.01 11.29 9.30
C TYR A 74 10.71 11.69 8.61
N PHE A 75 9.62 11.69 9.38
CA PHE A 75 8.35 12.28 9.01
C PHE A 75 8.17 13.62 9.74
N GLU A 76 7.83 14.65 8.98
CA GLU A 76 7.09 15.76 9.52
C GLU A 76 5.62 15.45 9.36
N LEU A 77 5.02 14.98 10.47
CA LEU A 77 3.65 14.49 10.53
C LEU A 77 2.73 15.61 11.01
N PRO A 78 1.81 16.11 10.16
CA PRO A 78 0.82 17.08 10.60
C PRO A 78 -0.15 16.46 11.62
N LEU A 79 -0.36 17.15 12.74
CA LEU A 79 -1.19 16.66 13.86
C LEU A 79 -2.65 16.43 13.47
N LYS A 80 -3.14 17.10 12.43
CA LYS A 80 -4.50 16.88 11.87
C LYS A 80 -4.74 15.46 11.36
N TYR A 81 -3.68 14.69 11.11
CA TYR A 81 -3.79 13.30 10.65
C TYR A 81 -3.72 12.28 11.79
N LEU A 82 -3.60 12.72 13.04
CA LEU A 82 -3.74 11.82 14.19
C LEU A 82 -5.17 11.26 14.24
N GLY A 83 -5.30 10.00 14.60
CA GLY A 83 -6.59 9.27 14.60
C GLY A 83 -7.13 8.88 13.24
N ARG A 84 -6.48 9.30 12.12
CA ARG A 84 -6.90 8.93 10.76
C ARG A 84 -6.41 7.54 10.39
N ASP A 85 -7.26 6.80 9.69
CA ASP A 85 -6.95 5.47 9.18
C ASP A 85 -5.90 5.53 8.06
N MET A 86 -4.85 4.70 8.15
CA MET A 86 -3.77 4.59 7.17
C MET A 86 -3.43 3.13 6.90
N LEU A 87 -2.83 2.86 5.73
CA LEU A 87 -2.29 1.54 5.38
C LEU A 87 -0.79 1.64 5.10
N LEU A 88 -0.01 0.82 5.79
CA LEU A 88 1.41 0.61 5.50
C LEU A 88 1.58 -0.68 4.70
N GLY A 89 2.18 -0.60 3.53
CA GLY A 89 2.50 -1.75 2.69
C GLY A 89 3.92 -1.70 2.14
N ALA A 90 4.39 -2.84 1.66
CA ALA A 90 5.66 -2.95 0.94
C ALA A 90 5.46 -3.68 -0.39
N THR A 91 6.15 -3.23 -1.41
CA THR A 91 6.12 -3.82 -2.74
C THR A 91 7.54 -3.98 -3.26
N ILE A 92 7.86 -5.15 -3.83
CA ILE A 92 9.12 -5.35 -4.54
C ILE A 92 9.08 -4.52 -5.82
N SER A 93 10.00 -3.57 -5.96
CA SER A 93 10.09 -2.66 -7.10
C SER A 93 11.24 -2.97 -8.06
N ALA A 94 12.26 -3.72 -7.61
CA ALA A 94 13.29 -4.33 -8.43
C ALA A 94 13.87 -5.54 -7.72
N VAL A 95 14.49 -6.45 -8.43
CA VAL A 95 15.13 -7.63 -7.88
C VAL A 95 16.29 -8.07 -8.79
N SER A 96 17.40 -8.52 -8.18
CA SER A 96 18.56 -9.02 -8.94
C SER A 96 18.34 -10.41 -9.53
N ASP A 97 17.46 -11.22 -8.91
CA ASP A 97 17.13 -12.58 -9.35
C ASP A 97 15.62 -12.81 -9.16
N PRO A 98 14.85 -12.96 -10.26
CA PRO A 98 13.41 -13.14 -10.20
C PRO A 98 12.96 -14.58 -9.87
N THR A 99 13.88 -15.53 -9.65
CA THR A 99 13.55 -16.95 -9.45
C THR A 99 12.56 -17.20 -8.30
N TYR A 100 12.69 -16.49 -7.19
CA TYR A 100 11.82 -16.65 -6.01
C TYR A 100 11.11 -15.37 -5.59
N LEU A 101 11.56 -14.22 -6.07
CA LEU A 101 11.02 -12.91 -5.77
C LEU A 101 10.80 -12.16 -7.08
N SER A 102 9.60 -11.67 -7.33
CA SER A 102 9.29 -10.92 -8.56
C SER A 102 8.86 -9.50 -8.26
N VAL A 103 9.13 -8.60 -9.19
CA VAL A 103 8.64 -7.22 -9.15
C VAL A 103 7.11 -7.22 -9.07
N GLY A 104 6.56 -6.36 -8.24
CA GLY A 104 5.12 -6.28 -7.96
C GLY A 104 4.66 -7.18 -6.81
N MET A 105 5.48 -8.12 -6.34
CA MET A 105 5.11 -8.96 -5.18
C MET A 105 4.94 -8.13 -3.92
N LYS A 106 3.94 -8.51 -3.11
CA LYS A 106 3.65 -8.03 -1.76
C LYS A 106 3.47 -9.22 -0.85
N ASN A 107 4.56 -9.62 -0.27
CA ASN A 107 4.64 -10.86 0.51
C ASN A 107 4.12 -10.72 1.94
N SER A 108 3.82 -9.47 2.37
CA SER A 108 3.15 -9.18 3.63
C SER A 108 1.80 -8.52 3.42
N LYS A 109 0.86 -8.83 4.31
CA LYS A 109 -0.40 -8.08 4.38
C LYS A 109 -0.11 -6.63 4.78
N PRO A 110 -0.79 -5.64 4.20
CA PRO A 110 -0.69 -4.26 4.67
C PRO A 110 -1.13 -4.15 6.12
N ILE A 111 -0.48 -3.27 6.84
CA ILE A 111 -0.82 -2.97 8.23
C ILE A 111 -1.78 -1.78 8.23
N HIS A 112 -3.00 -2.00 8.72
CA HIS A 112 -3.93 -0.92 9.03
C HIS A 112 -3.49 -0.26 10.33
N LEU A 113 -3.33 1.05 10.32
CA LEU A 113 -2.84 1.78 11.48
C LEU A 113 -3.47 3.16 11.65
N ARG A 114 -3.37 3.67 12.89
CA ARG A 114 -3.59 5.07 13.26
C ARG A 114 -2.42 5.55 14.08
N PHE A 115 -2.04 6.81 13.87
CA PHE A 115 -1.12 7.50 14.77
C PHE A 115 -1.90 8.22 15.86
N GLU A 116 -1.47 8.08 17.10
CA GLU A 116 -2.04 8.78 18.25
C GLU A 116 -0.90 9.44 19.03
N ARG A 117 -1.17 10.57 19.63
CA ARG A 117 -0.21 11.19 20.55
C ARG A 117 -0.37 10.58 21.94
N GLN A 118 0.73 10.18 22.54
CA GLN A 118 0.80 9.73 23.92
C GLN A 118 2.00 10.42 24.57
N ASP A 119 1.74 11.35 25.49
CA ASP A 119 2.73 12.19 26.15
C ASP A 119 3.67 12.89 25.16
N SER A 120 4.96 12.54 25.18
CA SER A 120 6.02 13.08 24.33
C SER A 120 6.27 12.22 23.06
N SER A 121 5.39 11.27 22.77
CA SER A 121 5.56 10.32 21.67
C SER A 121 4.35 10.27 20.75
N ILE A 122 4.59 9.84 19.51
CA ILE A 122 3.57 9.39 18.58
C ILE A 122 3.56 7.87 18.60
N VAL A 123 2.40 7.27 18.85
CA VAL A 123 2.22 5.82 18.92
C VAL A 123 1.41 5.36 17.73
N ALA A 124 1.89 4.33 17.02
CA ALA A 124 1.14 3.65 15.98
C ALA A 124 0.36 2.49 16.59
N LYS A 125 -0.97 2.51 16.42
CA LYS A 125 -1.88 1.45 16.84
C LYS A 125 -2.55 0.80 15.64
N THR A 126 -2.83 -0.50 15.73
CA THR A 126 -3.65 -1.20 14.75
C THR A 126 -5.11 -1.15 15.19
N PRO A 127 -6.00 -0.48 14.44
CA PRO A 127 -7.42 -0.47 14.77
C PRO A 127 -7.99 -1.89 14.81
N ASN A 128 -8.65 -2.24 15.89
CA ASN A 128 -9.35 -3.52 15.97
C ASN A 128 -10.66 -3.45 15.19
N THR A 129 -10.65 -4.01 13.99
CA THR A 129 -11.81 -4.01 13.10
C THR A 129 -12.48 -5.38 12.98
N VAL A 130 -12.25 -6.25 13.93
CA VAL A 130 -12.76 -7.64 13.91
C VAL A 130 -14.29 -7.68 14.08
N VAL A 131 -14.83 -6.76 14.87
CA VAL A 131 -16.28 -6.66 15.11
C VAL A 131 -16.97 -5.86 13.99
N TYR A 132 -18.13 -6.35 13.57
CA TYR A 132 -19.04 -5.64 12.66
C TYR A 132 -19.93 -4.70 13.46
N ASP A 133 -19.44 -3.46 13.62
CA ASP A 133 -20.14 -2.43 14.39
C ASP A 133 -21.16 -1.69 13.50
N HIS A 134 -22.36 -2.24 13.33
CA HIS A 134 -23.41 -1.59 12.54
C HIS A 134 -24.65 -1.20 13.35
N ASP A 135 -24.97 -1.94 14.41
CA ASP A 135 -26.18 -1.70 15.24
C ASP A 135 -25.87 -1.61 16.74
N LEU A 136 -24.59 -1.49 17.11
CA LEU A 136 -24.20 -1.41 18.51
C LEU A 136 -24.51 -0.03 19.10
N ASP A 137 -25.06 -0.01 20.29
CA ASP A 137 -25.23 1.23 21.07
C ASP A 137 -23.91 1.68 21.74
N ALA A 138 -23.92 2.86 22.38
CA ALA A 138 -22.74 3.42 23.01
C ALA A 138 -22.25 2.59 24.21
N ARG A 139 -23.17 1.90 24.92
CA ARG A 139 -22.83 1.04 26.07
C ARG A 139 -22.18 -0.25 25.58
N GLU A 140 -22.73 -0.88 24.55
CA GLU A 140 -22.19 -2.10 23.93
C GLU A 140 -20.78 -1.86 23.38
N ARG A 141 -20.56 -0.74 22.67
CA ARG A 141 -19.21 -0.34 22.20
C ARG A 141 -18.22 -0.22 23.34
N LYS A 142 -18.62 0.45 24.45
CA LYS A 142 -17.74 0.60 25.60
C LYS A 142 -17.38 -0.75 26.26
N VAL A 143 -18.30 -1.70 26.29
CA VAL A 143 -18.04 -3.05 26.81
C VAL A 143 -17.11 -3.82 25.88
N LEU A 144 -17.30 -3.70 24.56
CA LEU A 144 -16.41 -4.33 23.57
C LEU A 144 -14.98 -3.83 23.66
N GLU A 145 -14.75 -2.56 23.96
CA GLU A 145 -13.41 -2.00 24.15
C GLU A 145 -12.59 -2.71 25.23
N LEU A 146 -13.20 -3.41 26.16
CA LEU A 146 -12.49 -4.20 27.18
C LEU A 146 -11.75 -5.41 26.58
N ASN A 147 -12.32 -6.01 25.51
CA ASN A 147 -11.77 -7.20 24.84
C ASN A 147 -11.16 -6.92 23.46
N TYR A 148 -11.53 -5.80 22.82
CA TYR A 148 -11.16 -5.46 21.45
C TYR A 148 -10.43 -4.12 21.36
N ARG A 149 -9.45 -3.89 22.24
CA ARG A 149 -8.63 -2.67 22.22
C ARG A 149 -7.68 -2.65 21.04
N ASP A 150 -7.35 -1.45 20.58
CA ASP A 150 -6.37 -1.21 19.53
C ASP A 150 -4.95 -1.45 20.08
N PRO A 151 -4.22 -2.50 19.65
CA PRO A 151 -2.87 -2.76 20.13
C PRO A 151 -1.91 -1.72 19.55
N ALA A 152 -1.04 -1.18 20.42
CA ALA A 152 0.10 -0.38 20.02
C ALA A 152 1.22 -1.31 19.52
N PHE A 153 1.86 -0.93 18.41
CA PHE A 153 2.94 -1.74 17.83
C PHE A 153 4.21 -0.98 17.49
N ALA A 154 4.18 0.36 17.50
CA ALA A 154 5.36 1.20 17.36
C ALA A 154 5.17 2.50 18.14
N SER A 155 6.29 3.07 18.62
CA SER A 155 6.32 4.37 19.29
C SER A 155 7.48 5.17 18.74
N PHE A 156 7.26 6.46 18.54
CA PHE A 156 8.19 7.41 17.95
C PHE A 156 8.30 8.63 18.86
N GLU A 157 9.49 8.89 19.38
CA GLU A 157 9.78 10.10 20.15
C GLU A 157 9.63 11.33 19.25
N ILE A 158 8.95 12.37 19.76
CA ILE A 158 8.86 13.66 19.08
C ILE A 158 10.20 14.38 19.18
N LYS A 159 10.88 14.57 18.05
CA LYS A 159 12.20 15.22 17.97
C LYS A 159 12.10 16.75 17.91
N ALA A 160 11.07 17.27 17.26
CA ALA A 160 10.83 18.70 17.12
C ALA A 160 9.38 18.99 16.74
N TYR A 161 8.98 20.25 16.88
CA TYR A 161 7.75 20.81 16.34
C TYR A 161 8.08 21.84 15.26
N ASN A 162 7.22 21.99 14.28
CA ASN A 162 7.30 23.11 13.32
C ASN A 162 6.95 24.45 14.00
N ALA A 163 7.07 25.57 13.27
CA ALA A 163 6.95 26.91 13.82
C ALA A 163 5.63 27.21 14.54
N ASP A 164 4.52 26.69 14.02
CA ASP A 164 3.16 26.88 14.54
C ASP A 164 2.66 25.70 15.41
N SER A 165 3.52 24.71 15.65
CA SER A 165 3.22 23.50 16.42
C SER A 165 2.07 22.65 15.86
N THR A 166 1.80 22.75 14.56
CA THR A 166 0.78 21.95 13.85
C THR A 166 1.30 20.63 13.30
N ALA A 167 2.63 20.42 13.30
CA ALA A 167 3.29 19.19 12.87
C ALA A 167 4.44 18.82 13.80
N VAL A 168 4.77 17.54 13.84
CA VAL A 168 5.86 16.96 14.63
C VAL A 168 6.84 16.19 13.76
N LEU A 169 8.13 16.28 14.11
CA LEU A 169 9.19 15.48 13.50
C LEU A 169 9.41 14.21 14.31
N ILE A 170 9.34 13.06 13.63
CA ILE A 170 9.58 11.73 14.21
C ILE A 170 10.54 10.92 13.34
N ASP A 171 11.40 10.10 13.97
CA ASP A 171 12.29 9.16 13.30
C ASP A 171 11.51 7.88 12.95
N VAL A 172 11.35 7.59 11.66
CA VAL A 172 10.62 6.43 11.15
C VAL A 172 11.52 5.41 10.44
N THR A 173 12.82 5.47 10.65
CA THR A 173 13.81 4.61 9.99
C THR A 173 13.50 3.13 10.19
N SER A 174 13.18 2.69 11.40
CA SER A 174 12.81 1.31 11.70
C SER A 174 11.37 0.95 11.28
N PHE A 175 10.59 1.92 10.82
CA PHE A 175 9.19 1.74 10.46
C PHE A 175 8.98 1.66 8.94
N MET A 176 9.64 2.53 8.17
CA MET A 176 9.55 2.59 6.70
C MET A 176 10.92 2.72 6.01
N GLY A 177 11.98 2.30 6.65
CA GLY A 177 13.34 2.42 6.15
C GLY A 177 14.17 1.16 6.38
N PRO A 178 15.50 1.29 6.39
CA PRO A 178 16.43 0.16 6.49
C PRO A 178 16.25 -0.77 7.68
N GLY A 179 15.63 -0.31 8.73
CA GLY A 179 15.36 -1.11 9.94
C GLY A 179 14.01 -1.81 9.97
N ASN A 180 13.20 -1.71 8.90
CA ASN A 180 11.85 -2.28 8.92
C ASN A 180 11.87 -3.80 9.06
N SER A 181 11.13 -4.32 10.06
CA SER A 181 10.92 -5.74 10.31
C SER A 181 9.44 -6.14 10.33
N ARG A 182 8.54 -5.21 10.05
CA ARG A 182 7.09 -5.40 10.19
C ARG A 182 6.39 -5.79 8.90
N VAL A 183 6.93 -5.30 7.78
CA VAL A 183 6.41 -5.61 6.45
C VAL A 183 7.54 -6.33 5.69
N HIS A 184 7.36 -7.63 5.49
CA HIS A 184 8.42 -8.49 4.96
C HIS A 184 8.35 -8.60 3.44
N VAL A 185 9.51 -8.60 2.79
CA VAL A 185 9.65 -8.92 1.36
C VAL A 185 9.80 -10.41 1.12
N ILE A 186 10.33 -11.16 2.08
CA ILE A 186 10.42 -12.61 1.99
C ILE A 186 9.03 -13.21 2.28
N PRO A 187 8.48 -14.03 1.36
CA PRO A 187 7.16 -14.62 1.56
C PRO A 187 7.15 -15.56 2.77
N PRO A 188 6.01 -15.70 3.46
CA PRO A 188 5.87 -16.69 4.50
C PRO A 188 6.03 -18.09 3.92
N LYS A 189 6.35 -19.07 4.78
CA LYS A 189 6.43 -20.49 4.42
C LYS A 189 5.13 -20.91 3.72
N SER A 190 5.25 -21.58 2.58
CA SER A 190 4.13 -22.13 1.80
C SER A 190 4.25 -23.63 1.68
N GLY A 191 3.39 -24.38 2.36
CA GLY A 191 3.42 -25.84 2.35
C GLY A 191 4.81 -26.38 2.76
N ASN A 192 5.40 -27.19 1.88
CA ASN A 192 6.74 -27.74 2.07
C ASN A 192 7.87 -26.84 1.57
N PHE A 193 7.55 -25.78 0.82
CA PHE A 193 8.54 -24.82 0.32
C PHE A 193 8.83 -23.75 1.36
N THR A 194 10.10 -23.46 1.58
CA THR A 194 10.55 -22.44 2.51
C THR A 194 11.57 -21.55 1.83
N LEU A 195 11.31 -20.26 1.83
CA LEU A 195 12.26 -19.22 1.46
C LEU A 195 12.71 -18.50 2.73
N LYS A 196 14.02 -18.44 2.96
CA LYS A 196 14.63 -17.72 4.09
C LYS A 196 15.57 -16.67 3.55
N GLY A 197 15.45 -15.45 4.06
CA GLY A 197 16.37 -14.35 3.74
C GLY A 197 16.96 -13.77 5.01
N SER A 198 18.26 -13.72 5.08
CA SER A 198 19.00 -12.98 6.11
C SER A 198 19.41 -11.64 5.51
N ARG A 199 18.81 -10.54 5.99
CA ARG A 199 19.12 -9.19 5.50
C ARG A 199 20.45 -8.70 6.05
N ASP A 200 21.28 -8.12 5.19
CA ASP A 200 22.48 -7.41 5.57
C ASP A 200 22.15 -5.92 5.77
N ASN A 201 22.12 -5.50 7.04
CA ASN A 201 21.82 -4.12 7.38
C ASN A 201 22.91 -3.13 6.97
N GLY A 202 24.17 -3.58 6.84
CA GLY A 202 25.27 -2.76 6.36
C GLY A 202 25.20 -2.44 4.86
N LEU A 203 24.44 -3.25 4.11
CA LEU A 203 24.21 -3.10 2.68
C LEU A 203 22.75 -2.67 2.37
N THR A 204 22.07 -2.01 3.32
CA THR A 204 20.67 -1.58 3.16
C THR A 204 20.60 -0.05 3.13
N PHE A 205 20.09 0.53 2.04
CA PHE A 205 20.15 1.96 1.78
C PHE A 205 18.80 2.52 1.31
N VAL A 206 18.44 3.72 1.80
CA VAL A 206 17.31 4.49 1.25
C VAL A 206 17.74 5.09 -0.09
N LYS A 207 17.06 4.70 -1.17
CA LYS A 207 17.33 5.18 -2.54
C LYS A 207 16.53 6.42 -2.89
N GLN A 208 15.25 6.45 -2.53
CA GLN A 208 14.36 7.52 -3.00
C GLN A 208 13.25 7.80 -1.98
N LEU A 209 12.89 9.08 -1.87
CA LEU A 209 11.73 9.56 -1.16
C LEU A 209 10.74 10.18 -2.13
N LYS A 210 9.46 9.84 -2.02
CA LYS A 210 8.36 10.50 -2.76
C LYS A 210 7.23 10.81 -1.80
N ALA A 211 6.64 11.98 -1.95
CA ALA A 211 5.50 12.42 -1.15
C ALA A 211 4.39 12.95 -2.05
N PHE A 212 3.17 12.47 -1.83
CA PHE A 212 1.97 12.80 -2.57
C PHE A 212 0.88 13.27 -1.62
N ASP A 213 -0.22 13.80 -2.14
CA ASP A 213 -1.28 14.39 -1.32
C ASP A 213 -2.01 13.37 -0.40
N ASN A 214 -1.94 12.08 -0.71
CA ASN A 214 -2.59 11.02 0.06
C ASN A 214 -1.68 9.83 0.42
N ASN A 215 -0.45 9.80 -0.06
CA ASN A 215 0.51 8.76 0.31
C ASN A 215 1.95 9.26 0.25
N VAL A 216 2.80 8.58 0.98
CA VAL A 216 4.26 8.70 0.87
C VAL A 216 4.86 7.37 0.51
N SER A 217 5.94 7.38 -0.27
CA SER A 217 6.68 6.19 -0.69
C SER A 217 8.17 6.36 -0.43
N ILE A 218 8.77 5.35 0.16
CA ILE A 218 10.21 5.29 0.46
C ILE A 218 10.76 4.05 -0.21
N LYS A 219 11.66 4.23 -1.18
CA LYS A 219 12.35 3.13 -1.83
C LYS A 219 13.64 2.82 -1.10
N VAL A 220 13.78 1.57 -0.70
CA VAL A 220 14.94 1.04 0.02
C VAL A 220 15.56 -0.10 -0.76
N GLU A 221 16.86 -0.06 -0.99
CA GLU A 221 17.62 -1.21 -1.47
C GLU A 221 17.97 -2.09 -0.27
N GLU A 222 17.52 -3.31 -0.30
CA GLU A 222 17.78 -4.32 0.72
C GLU A 222 18.57 -5.48 0.13
N ASN A 223 19.61 -5.89 0.82
CA ASN A 223 20.47 -7.01 0.41
C ASN A 223 20.30 -8.19 1.35
N TYR A 224 20.09 -9.37 0.77
CA TYR A 224 19.82 -10.61 1.47
C TYR A 224 20.79 -11.71 1.09
N LYS A 225 21.05 -12.62 2.04
CA LYS A 225 21.48 -13.99 1.75
C LYS A 225 20.23 -14.85 1.69
N LEU A 226 19.86 -15.30 0.49
CA LEU A 226 18.60 -15.99 0.24
C LEU A 226 18.83 -17.49 0.12
N SER A 227 18.06 -18.28 0.88
CA SER A 227 18.09 -19.74 0.83
C SER A 227 16.68 -20.27 0.56
N ALA A 228 16.57 -21.16 -0.42
CA ALA A 228 15.35 -21.84 -0.80
C ALA A 228 15.45 -23.33 -0.54
N SER A 229 14.43 -23.93 0.08
CA SER A 229 14.42 -25.35 0.41
C SER A 229 13.04 -25.97 0.35
N ILE A 230 13.00 -27.29 0.12
CA ILE A 230 11.81 -28.13 0.24
C ILE A 230 11.94 -28.92 1.53
N MET A 231 10.86 -28.92 2.35
CA MET A 231 10.78 -29.57 3.67
C MET A 231 11.88 -29.17 4.66
N ASN A 232 12.56 -28.02 4.42
CA ASN A 232 13.76 -27.56 5.14
C ASN A 232 14.97 -28.53 5.08
N ILE A 233 14.95 -29.52 4.22
CA ILE A 233 15.99 -30.55 4.09
C ILE A 233 16.67 -30.46 2.73
N PHE A 234 15.87 -30.37 1.67
CA PHE A 234 16.39 -30.31 0.30
C PHE A 234 16.58 -28.84 -0.13
N PHE A 235 17.82 -28.39 -0.14
CA PHE A 235 18.16 -27.04 -0.57
C PHE A 235 18.19 -26.94 -2.09
N LEU A 236 17.38 -26.04 -2.63
CA LEU A 236 17.41 -25.64 -4.04
C LEU A 236 18.46 -24.54 -4.25
N GLN A 237 18.65 -23.70 -3.23
CA GLN A 237 19.61 -22.60 -3.20
C GLN A 237 20.05 -22.35 -1.75
N ARG A 238 21.32 -21.98 -1.56
CA ARG A 238 21.85 -21.62 -0.23
C ARG A 238 22.56 -20.28 -0.30
N ASP A 239 22.21 -19.40 0.64
CA ASP A 239 22.89 -18.12 0.94
C ASP A 239 23.27 -17.29 -0.30
N ALA A 240 22.44 -17.36 -1.35
CA ALA A 240 22.68 -16.60 -2.56
C ALA A 240 22.51 -15.09 -2.32
N PRO A 241 23.48 -14.26 -2.72
CA PRO A 241 23.35 -12.81 -2.64
C PRO A 241 22.16 -12.36 -3.50
N THR A 242 21.21 -11.66 -2.91
CA THR A 242 20.01 -11.18 -3.60
C THR A 242 19.75 -9.74 -3.19
N THR A 243 19.74 -8.84 -4.17
CA THR A 243 19.39 -7.42 -3.98
C THR A 243 17.94 -7.21 -4.35
N VAL A 244 17.21 -6.51 -3.50
CA VAL A 244 15.78 -6.21 -3.69
C VAL A 244 15.54 -4.74 -3.41
N ASP A 245 15.00 -4.01 -4.39
CA ASP A 245 14.44 -2.69 -4.13
C ASP A 245 13.02 -2.86 -3.59
N VAL A 246 12.78 -2.32 -2.42
CA VAL A 246 11.49 -2.36 -1.74
C VAL A 246 10.90 -0.96 -1.68
N THR A 247 9.68 -0.78 -2.18
CA THR A 247 8.94 0.46 -2.00
C THR A 247 7.97 0.30 -0.82
N TYR A 248 8.29 0.96 0.28
CA TYR A 248 7.40 1.10 1.43
C TYR A 248 6.44 2.26 1.18
N SER A 249 5.15 2.02 1.30
CA SER A 249 4.12 3.05 1.07
C SER A 249 3.21 3.18 2.27
N LEU A 250 2.99 4.41 2.74
CA LEU A 250 1.98 4.75 3.73
C LEU A 250 0.87 5.55 3.04
N LEU A 251 -0.32 4.98 3.00
CA LEU A 251 -1.52 5.53 2.36
C LEU A 251 -2.49 6.07 3.41
N LEU A 252 -2.93 7.31 3.25
CA LEU A 252 -4.04 7.88 3.99
C LEU A 252 -5.37 7.38 3.42
N LEU A 253 -6.17 6.70 4.24
CA LEU A 253 -7.49 6.22 3.83
C LEU A 253 -8.52 7.35 3.78
N PRO A 254 -9.54 7.23 2.90
CA PRO A 254 -10.64 8.18 2.85
C PRO A 254 -11.35 8.29 4.20
N GLU A 255 -11.74 9.49 4.57
CA GLU A 255 -12.51 9.75 5.81
C GLU A 255 -13.92 9.23 5.68
N GLU A 256 -14.53 9.50 4.53
CA GLU A 256 -15.86 9.01 4.20
C GLU A 256 -15.78 7.53 3.79
N LYS A 257 -16.27 6.65 4.65
CA LYS A 257 -16.27 5.20 4.44
C LYS A 257 -17.41 4.78 3.50
N MET A 258 -17.18 3.69 2.77
CA MET A 258 -18.25 3.06 1.99
C MET A 258 -19.22 2.34 2.91
N THR A 259 -20.52 2.35 2.56
CA THR A 259 -21.52 1.49 3.20
C THR A 259 -21.13 0.03 2.96
N PRO A 260 -20.97 -0.79 4.01
CA PRO A 260 -20.66 -2.20 3.87
C PRO A 260 -21.74 -2.94 3.08
N ARG A 261 -21.35 -3.96 2.33
CA ARG A 261 -22.28 -4.89 1.65
C ARG A 261 -21.95 -6.31 2.09
N VAL A 262 -22.94 -7.00 2.62
CA VAL A 262 -22.81 -8.42 2.92
C VAL A 262 -22.64 -9.21 1.62
N ALA A 263 -21.66 -10.10 1.60
CA ALA A 263 -21.38 -10.95 0.45
C ALA A 263 -22.46 -12.04 0.33
N ASP A 264 -22.81 -12.38 -0.90
CA ASP A 264 -23.70 -13.49 -1.20
C ASP A 264 -22.86 -14.71 -1.58
N ALA A 265 -23.07 -15.84 -0.91
CA ALA A 265 -22.31 -17.07 -1.17
C ALA A 265 -22.50 -17.65 -2.59
N ARG A 266 -23.55 -17.22 -3.31
CA ARG A 266 -23.80 -17.61 -4.71
C ARG A 266 -22.85 -16.91 -5.69
N VAL A 267 -22.17 -15.85 -5.25
CA VAL A 267 -21.27 -15.05 -6.07
C VAL A 267 -19.84 -15.19 -5.54
N GLY A 268 -18.93 -15.70 -6.38
CA GLY A 268 -17.50 -15.78 -6.07
C GLY A 268 -16.87 -14.38 -6.04
N ILE A 269 -16.84 -13.75 -4.87
CA ILE A 269 -16.28 -12.42 -4.65
C ILE A 269 -15.33 -12.44 -3.45
N PHE A 270 -14.24 -11.67 -3.52
CA PHE A 270 -13.39 -11.46 -2.36
C PHE A 270 -14.15 -10.74 -1.25
N ASN A 271 -13.94 -11.17 -0.02
CA ASN A 271 -14.60 -10.63 1.16
C ASN A 271 -13.67 -10.51 2.35
N SER A 272 -14.06 -9.69 3.32
CA SER A 272 -13.48 -9.66 4.66
C SER A 272 -14.49 -10.22 5.65
N VAL A 273 -14.01 -11.06 6.57
CA VAL A 273 -14.83 -11.64 7.63
C VAL A 273 -14.78 -10.73 8.85
N LYS A 274 -15.95 -10.48 9.44
CA LYS A 274 -16.11 -9.80 10.73
C LYS A 274 -17.07 -10.59 11.61
N TYR A 275 -17.04 -10.31 12.90
CA TYR A 275 -17.98 -10.89 13.85
C TYR A 275 -19.12 -9.91 14.12
N ASP A 276 -20.34 -10.35 13.87
CA ASP A 276 -21.54 -9.69 14.35
C ASP A 276 -21.77 -10.16 15.80
N ILE A 277 -21.60 -9.21 16.73
CA ILE A 277 -21.77 -9.43 18.17
C ILE A 277 -22.80 -8.41 18.62
N ASN A 278 -24.06 -8.80 18.65
CA ASN A 278 -25.12 -7.96 19.18
C ASN A 278 -25.83 -8.65 20.34
N SER A 279 -26.42 -7.85 21.23
CA SER A 279 -27.10 -8.32 22.44
C SER A 279 -28.36 -9.17 22.17
N ALA A 280 -28.91 -9.10 20.95
CA ALA A 280 -30.07 -9.88 20.52
C ALA A 280 -29.71 -11.27 19.97
N ALA A 281 -28.41 -11.59 19.83
CA ALA A 281 -27.95 -12.86 19.29
C ALA A 281 -27.40 -13.77 20.41
N ASP A 282 -27.79 -15.05 20.40
CA ASP A 282 -27.28 -16.05 21.36
C ASP A 282 -25.78 -16.35 21.22
N ARG A 283 -25.17 -15.96 20.07
CA ARG A 283 -23.76 -16.17 19.74
C ARG A 283 -23.29 -15.22 18.67
N ALA A 284 -21.98 -14.95 18.67
CA ALA A 284 -21.34 -14.24 17.58
C ALA A 284 -21.49 -14.98 16.23
N ARG A 285 -21.78 -14.26 15.16
CA ARG A 285 -21.93 -14.78 13.81
C ARG A 285 -20.87 -14.18 12.89
N ASN A 286 -20.39 -14.96 11.93
CA ASN A 286 -19.55 -14.43 10.87
C ASN A 286 -20.37 -13.64 9.87
N VAL A 287 -19.93 -12.42 9.58
CA VAL A 287 -20.43 -11.58 8.49
C VAL A 287 -19.34 -11.41 7.47
N TYR A 288 -19.64 -11.73 6.22
CA TYR A 288 -18.73 -11.64 5.10
C TYR A 288 -19.03 -10.36 4.34
N LEU A 289 -18.09 -9.42 4.31
CA LEU A 289 -18.25 -8.12 3.64
C LEU A 289 -17.57 -8.13 2.28
N ALA A 290 -18.37 -7.92 1.23
CA ALA A 290 -17.92 -7.97 -0.16
C ALA A 290 -16.93 -6.84 -0.47
N HIS A 291 -15.84 -7.17 -1.15
CA HIS A 291 -14.92 -6.19 -1.71
C HIS A 291 -15.47 -5.68 -3.04
N ARG A 292 -15.56 -4.37 -3.20
CA ARG A 292 -16.11 -3.74 -4.41
C ARG A 292 -15.51 -2.37 -4.67
N TRP A 293 -15.57 -1.92 -5.91
CA TRP A 293 -15.26 -0.56 -6.26
C TRP A 293 -16.29 0.43 -5.70
N ARG A 294 -15.84 1.63 -5.32
CA ARG A 294 -16.72 2.71 -4.93
C ARG A 294 -17.31 3.36 -6.18
N LEU A 295 -18.49 2.92 -6.57
CA LEU A 295 -19.25 3.50 -7.66
C LEU A 295 -20.51 4.17 -7.11
N GLU A 296 -20.58 5.48 -7.27
CA GLU A 296 -21.72 6.30 -6.89
C GLU A 296 -22.25 6.99 -8.14
N PRO A 297 -23.57 6.98 -8.39
CA PRO A 297 -24.11 7.60 -9.59
C PRO A 297 -23.94 9.12 -9.57
N LYS A 298 -23.57 9.70 -10.70
CA LYS A 298 -23.47 11.14 -10.89
C LYS A 298 -24.86 11.82 -10.79
N LYS A 299 -25.91 11.10 -11.22
CA LYS A 299 -27.32 11.51 -11.18
C LYS A 299 -28.16 10.45 -10.49
N ASN A 300 -28.42 10.63 -9.21
CA ASN A 300 -29.15 9.66 -8.39
C ASN A 300 -30.58 9.40 -8.90
N ALA A 301 -31.31 10.45 -9.32
CA ALA A 301 -32.69 10.32 -9.83
C ALA A 301 -32.76 9.48 -11.11
N ASP A 302 -31.80 9.67 -12.03
CA ASP A 302 -31.72 8.88 -13.27
C ASP A 302 -31.38 7.42 -12.98
N TYR A 303 -30.45 7.19 -12.06
CA TYR A 303 -30.08 5.84 -11.64
C TYR A 303 -31.25 5.10 -10.97
N ALA A 304 -31.97 5.78 -10.07
CA ALA A 304 -33.15 5.21 -9.43
C ALA A 304 -34.28 4.92 -10.43
N ALA A 305 -34.37 5.68 -11.52
CA ALA A 305 -35.32 5.43 -12.61
C ALA A 305 -34.84 4.34 -13.61
N GLY A 306 -33.75 3.62 -13.33
CA GLY A 306 -33.22 2.54 -14.17
C GLY A 306 -32.47 3.01 -15.43
N ARG A 307 -32.15 4.29 -15.53
CA ARG A 307 -31.36 4.84 -16.65
C ARG A 307 -29.88 4.64 -16.44
N LEU A 308 -29.14 4.41 -17.51
CA LEU A 308 -27.67 4.33 -17.47
C LEU A 308 -27.07 5.70 -17.14
N VAL A 309 -26.26 5.76 -16.08
CA VAL A 309 -25.58 6.98 -15.62
C VAL A 309 -24.07 6.80 -15.56
N GLU A 310 -23.33 7.89 -15.65
CA GLU A 310 -21.90 7.88 -15.34
C GLU A 310 -21.70 7.84 -13.82
N PRO A 311 -20.64 7.17 -13.31
CA PRO A 311 -20.24 7.29 -11.93
C PRO A 311 -19.65 8.68 -11.65
N LYS A 312 -19.76 9.17 -10.41
CA LYS A 312 -19.10 10.40 -9.95
C LYS A 312 -17.58 10.32 -10.14
N ARG A 313 -17.01 9.14 -9.89
CA ARG A 313 -15.59 8.84 -10.09
C ARG A 313 -15.50 7.53 -10.88
N PRO A 314 -15.04 7.56 -12.12
CA PRO A 314 -14.79 6.34 -12.89
C PRO A 314 -13.58 5.58 -12.35
N ILE A 315 -13.53 4.30 -12.67
CA ILE A 315 -12.36 3.44 -12.45
C ILE A 315 -11.42 3.70 -13.62
N VAL A 316 -10.30 4.39 -13.39
CA VAL A 316 -9.36 4.76 -14.45
C VAL A 316 -8.11 3.90 -14.33
N PHE A 317 -7.75 3.19 -15.40
CA PHE A 317 -6.47 2.48 -15.51
C PHE A 317 -5.55 3.24 -16.48
N TYR A 318 -4.33 3.46 -16.03
CA TYR A 318 -3.26 4.04 -16.82
C TYR A 318 -2.37 2.92 -17.37
N VAL A 319 -2.20 2.86 -18.68
CA VAL A 319 -1.41 1.80 -19.35
C VAL A 319 0.01 2.30 -19.61
N ASP A 320 0.97 1.51 -19.17
CA ASP A 320 2.40 1.78 -19.33
C ASP A 320 2.80 1.83 -20.82
N PRO A 321 3.42 2.91 -21.30
CA PRO A 321 3.86 3.01 -22.67
C PRO A 321 4.98 2.01 -23.04
N ASN A 322 5.63 1.41 -22.06
CA ASN A 322 6.67 0.41 -22.28
C ASN A 322 6.16 -0.96 -22.74
N PHE A 323 4.83 -1.19 -22.72
CA PHE A 323 4.29 -2.41 -23.33
C PHE A 323 4.65 -2.48 -24.81
N PRO A 324 5.05 -3.68 -25.34
CA PRO A 324 5.18 -3.89 -26.77
C PRO A 324 3.92 -3.44 -27.52
N ALA A 325 4.09 -2.81 -28.68
CA ALA A 325 2.97 -2.24 -29.47
C ALA A 325 1.83 -3.26 -29.73
N THR A 326 2.18 -4.54 -29.90
CA THR A 326 1.23 -5.63 -30.11
C THR A 326 0.32 -5.91 -28.92
N TRP A 327 0.72 -5.52 -27.68
CA TRP A 327 -0.03 -5.75 -26.47
C TRP A 327 -0.87 -4.55 -26.03
N GLN A 328 -0.50 -3.34 -26.45
CA GLN A 328 -1.14 -2.10 -25.99
C GLN A 328 -2.65 -2.09 -26.28
N GLN A 329 -3.05 -2.39 -27.53
CA GLN A 329 -4.45 -2.39 -27.91
C GLN A 329 -5.27 -3.53 -27.25
N PRO A 330 -4.81 -4.79 -27.24
CA PRO A 330 -5.49 -5.88 -26.52
C PRO A 330 -5.69 -5.61 -25.03
N ILE A 331 -4.71 -5.00 -24.34
CA ILE A 331 -4.84 -4.64 -22.93
C ILE A 331 -5.96 -3.60 -22.75
N ARG A 332 -5.99 -2.55 -23.55
CA ARG A 332 -7.03 -1.52 -23.51
C ARG A 332 -8.42 -2.11 -23.72
N GLU A 333 -8.59 -2.91 -24.75
CA GLU A 333 -9.86 -3.56 -25.06
C GLU A 333 -10.29 -4.50 -23.94
N GLY A 334 -9.37 -5.29 -23.39
CA GLY A 334 -9.62 -6.20 -22.28
C GLY A 334 -10.15 -5.47 -21.05
N VAL A 335 -9.54 -4.35 -20.69
CA VAL A 335 -9.97 -3.50 -19.57
C VAL A 335 -11.33 -2.87 -19.85
N LEU A 336 -11.55 -2.32 -21.04
CA LEU A 336 -12.80 -1.64 -21.40
C LEU A 336 -14.00 -2.60 -21.51
N ARG A 337 -13.78 -3.90 -21.76
CA ARG A 337 -14.84 -4.92 -21.78
C ARG A 337 -15.63 -5.00 -20.47
N TRP A 338 -15.03 -4.62 -19.34
CA TRP A 338 -15.73 -4.56 -18.05
C TRP A 338 -16.90 -3.58 -18.04
N ASN A 339 -16.91 -2.57 -18.90
CA ASN A 339 -18.07 -1.66 -19.00
C ASN A 339 -19.37 -2.40 -19.27
N LYS A 340 -19.35 -3.50 -20.04
CA LYS A 340 -20.54 -4.33 -20.28
C LYS A 340 -21.14 -4.88 -18.97
N ALA A 341 -20.29 -5.25 -18.00
CA ALA A 341 -20.74 -5.70 -16.69
C ALA A 341 -21.31 -4.54 -15.85
N PHE A 342 -20.65 -3.38 -15.89
CA PHE A 342 -21.11 -2.19 -15.17
C PHE A 342 -22.41 -1.60 -15.74
N GLU A 343 -22.63 -1.70 -17.05
CA GLU A 343 -23.90 -1.31 -17.70
C GLU A 343 -25.06 -2.15 -17.20
N LYS A 344 -24.86 -3.43 -16.90
CA LYS A 344 -25.90 -4.31 -16.32
C LYS A 344 -26.36 -3.85 -14.93
N ILE A 345 -25.54 -3.10 -14.22
CA ILE A 345 -25.87 -2.54 -12.91
C ILE A 345 -26.13 -1.02 -12.97
N GLY A 346 -26.35 -0.46 -14.18
CA GLY A 346 -26.79 0.91 -14.37
C GLY A 346 -25.70 1.96 -14.60
N PHE A 347 -24.40 1.55 -14.76
CA PHE A 347 -23.31 2.50 -14.97
C PHE A 347 -22.75 2.41 -16.39
N LYS A 348 -22.74 3.49 -17.14
CA LYS A 348 -21.99 3.65 -18.39
C LYS A 348 -20.66 4.34 -18.13
N ASN A 349 -19.64 4.04 -18.95
CA ASN A 349 -18.29 4.62 -18.84
C ASN A 349 -17.68 4.46 -17.45
N ALA A 350 -18.01 3.37 -16.75
CA ALA A 350 -17.54 3.11 -15.39
C ALA A 350 -16.03 2.85 -15.36
N VAL A 351 -15.51 2.17 -16.39
CA VAL A 351 -14.09 1.86 -16.55
C VAL A 351 -13.53 2.68 -17.71
N GLN A 352 -12.40 3.34 -17.47
CA GLN A 352 -11.68 4.13 -18.46
C GLN A 352 -10.23 3.66 -18.54
N VAL A 353 -9.65 3.78 -19.74
CA VAL A 353 -8.24 3.52 -19.96
C VAL A 353 -7.58 4.78 -20.49
N ARG A 354 -6.44 5.13 -19.94
CA ARG A 354 -5.65 6.29 -20.31
C ARG A 354 -4.19 5.92 -20.51
N ASP A 355 -3.47 6.72 -21.26
CA ASP A 355 -2.01 6.68 -21.32
C ASP A 355 -1.41 7.32 -20.07
N PHE A 356 -0.16 7.03 -19.78
CA PHE A 356 0.61 7.78 -18.78
C PHE A 356 0.68 9.24 -19.24
N PRO A 357 0.18 10.17 -18.44
CA PRO A 357 0.27 11.57 -18.80
C PRO A 357 1.71 12.07 -18.72
N THR A 358 2.02 13.07 -19.53
CA THR A 358 3.28 13.81 -19.40
C THR A 358 3.26 14.67 -18.14
N ALA A 359 4.43 15.09 -17.67
CA ALA A 359 4.55 16.00 -16.52
C ALA A 359 3.86 17.37 -16.72
N LYS A 360 3.59 17.74 -17.98
CA LYS A 360 2.83 18.97 -18.31
C LYS A 360 1.32 18.77 -18.16
N GLU A 361 0.82 17.58 -18.51
CA GLU A 361 -0.60 17.23 -18.42
C GLU A 361 -1.03 16.95 -16.98
N ASP A 362 -0.20 16.24 -16.23
CA ASP A 362 -0.45 15.93 -14.83
C ASP A 362 0.88 15.90 -14.04
N PRO A 363 1.26 17.01 -13.40
CA PRO A 363 2.48 17.07 -12.59
C PRO A 363 2.48 16.14 -11.35
N GLN A 364 1.30 15.67 -10.94
CA GLN A 364 1.14 14.77 -9.79
C GLN A 364 1.20 13.29 -10.18
N PHE A 365 1.20 13.00 -11.49
CA PHE A 365 1.26 11.62 -11.95
C PHE A 365 2.62 11.00 -11.63
N ASP A 366 2.57 9.93 -10.91
CA ASP A 366 3.71 9.05 -10.64
C ASP A 366 3.15 7.64 -10.37
N PRO A 367 3.74 6.57 -10.89
CA PRO A 367 3.29 5.23 -10.59
C PRO A 367 3.35 4.81 -9.11
N ASP A 368 4.13 5.50 -8.28
CA ASP A 368 4.16 5.31 -6.84
C ASP A 368 3.11 6.19 -6.11
N ASN A 369 2.41 7.07 -6.82
CA ASN A 369 1.25 7.78 -6.31
C ASN A 369 0.02 6.88 -6.37
N LEU A 370 -0.43 6.42 -5.20
CA LEU A 370 -1.53 5.47 -5.06
C LEU A 370 -2.92 6.03 -5.43
N ALA A 371 -3.00 7.30 -5.84
CA ALA A 371 -4.19 7.88 -6.47
C ALA A 371 -4.43 7.35 -7.90
N TYR A 372 -3.40 6.78 -8.55
CA TYR A 372 -3.47 6.27 -9.91
C TYR A 372 -3.38 4.75 -9.94
N SER A 373 -4.27 4.11 -10.70
CA SER A 373 -4.20 2.66 -10.96
C SER A 373 -3.46 2.44 -12.28
N CYS A 374 -2.26 1.86 -12.22
CA CYS A 374 -1.40 1.66 -13.39
C CYS A 374 -1.32 0.18 -13.76
N ILE A 375 -1.41 -0.13 -15.06
CA ILE A 375 -1.08 -1.43 -15.64
C ILE A 375 0.32 -1.29 -16.21
N ARG A 376 1.27 -2.07 -15.66
CA ARG A 376 2.69 -1.88 -15.93
C ARG A 376 3.34 -3.09 -16.59
N TYR A 377 4.29 -2.81 -17.48
CA TYR A 377 5.07 -3.83 -18.13
C TYR A 377 6.32 -4.16 -17.32
N VAL A 378 6.46 -5.43 -16.95
CA VAL A 378 7.65 -5.96 -16.29
C VAL A 378 8.11 -7.17 -17.09
N PRO A 379 9.18 -7.04 -17.90
CA PRO A 379 9.72 -8.17 -18.62
C PRO A 379 10.25 -9.22 -17.63
N ASN A 380 9.79 -10.45 -17.78
CA ASN A 380 10.22 -11.60 -16.99
C ASN A 380 10.40 -12.80 -17.91
N ALA A 381 11.28 -13.73 -17.54
CA ALA A 381 11.47 -15.00 -18.23
C ALA A 381 10.28 -15.96 -18.06
N GLU A 382 9.41 -15.74 -17.07
CA GLU A 382 8.19 -16.47 -16.84
C GLU A 382 6.97 -15.68 -17.34
N GLU A 383 6.09 -16.33 -18.10
CA GLU A 383 4.83 -15.73 -18.55
C GLU A 383 3.84 -15.62 -17.40
N ASN A 384 3.97 -14.59 -16.58
CA ASN A 384 3.09 -14.34 -15.44
C ASN A 384 2.45 -12.95 -15.52
N ALA A 385 1.12 -12.91 -15.44
CA ALA A 385 0.39 -11.70 -15.12
C ALA A 385 0.09 -11.68 -13.61
N ILE A 386 0.56 -10.66 -12.91
CA ILE A 386 0.22 -10.45 -11.50
C ILE A 386 -0.88 -9.40 -11.43
N ASP A 387 -2.11 -9.84 -11.21
CA ASP A 387 -3.20 -8.95 -10.80
C ASP A 387 -3.31 -9.00 -9.27
N ARG A 388 -3.18 -7.86 -8.64
CA ARG A 388 -3.44 -7.71 -7.23
C ARG A 388 -4.48 -6.63 -7.02
N LYS A 389 -5.63 -7.07 -6.63
CA LYS A 389 -6.73 -6.22 -6.23
C LYS A 389 -6.58 -5.84 -4.77
N SER A 390 -6.50 -4.56 -4.46
CA SER A 390 -6.76 -4.06 -3.13
C SER A 390 -8.18 -3.59 -3.04
N VAL A 391 -8.76 -3.84 -1.96
CA VAL A 391 -10.04 -3.27 -1.63
C VAL A 391 -9.92 -2.73 -0.23
N VAL A 392 -10.06 -1.47 -0.16
CA VAL A 392 -10.11 -0.75 1.10
C VAL A 392 -11.55 -0.41 1.41
#